data_25b33f6f738fe1975dcd53dd83fda58e
#
_entry.id   25b33f6f738fe1975dcd53dd83fda58e
#
_cell.length_a   1.000
_cell.length_b   1.000
_cell.length_c   1.000
_cell.angle_alpha   90.00
_cell.angle_beta   90.00
_cell.angle_gamma   90.00
#
_symmetry.space_group_name_H-M   'P 1'
#
loop_
_entity.id
_entity.type
_entity.pdbx_description
1 polymer ?
#
loop_
_entity_poly.entity_id
_entity_poly.type
_entity_poly.pdbx_seq_one_letter_code
_entity_poly.pdbx_strand_id
1 'polypeptide(L)'
;MRFLGKHKVMAWILAVALVLGLMSDFSIFESTKRVYAGDFNDGVYTIEGRLRHATLDQPSMGDSAVTQPMKIIKKGNSISLRLEFKSLTSGIFKGYLYGFYYFPSWNDSENVPKSATAESVKVTEYYEGVYDEYNDPDTGLDSNVKGKLYPHYALMPIEWKQGMAWIQVYVPVMEAINKGGGTQFARLLLDWNTLKKTDEKADDIVGTAEPSATKKPVS
;
A
#
# COMPACT_ATOMS: atom_id res chain seq x y z
N MET A 1 28.01 69.20 5.48
CA MET A 1 27.22 68.14 6.18
C MET A 1 26.54 67.29 5.15
N ARG A 2 26.85 66.02 5.14
CA ARG A 2 26.42 65.04 4.11
C ARG A 2 25.01 64.56 4.37
N PHE A 3 24.07 64.83 3.46
CA PHE A 3 22.76 64.19 3.41
C PHE A 3 22.88 62.80 2.77
N LEU A 4 23.29 61.83 3.57
CA LEU A 4 23.25 60.42 3.15
C LEU A 4 22.43 59.67 4.21
N GLY A 5 21.22 59.30 3.91
CA GLY A 5 20.52 58.44 4.87
C GLY A 5 19.06 58.07 4.55
N LYS A 6 18.33 58.92 3.84
CA LYS A 6 16.89 58.66 3.68
C LYS A 6 16.55 57.56 2.67
N HIS A 7 17.31 57.42 1.62
CA HIS A 7 17.05 56.42 0.57
C HIS A 7 17.47 54.97 0.97
N LYS A 8 18.51 54.84 1.78
CA LYS A 8 18.93 53.51 2.28
C LYS A 8 17.98 52.94 3.33
N VAL A 9 17.42 53.76 4.21
CA VAL A 9 16.44 53.30 5.22
C VAL A 9 15.14 52.88 4.55
N MET A 10 14.69 53.59 3.51
CA MET A 10 13.48 53.27 2.77
C MET A 10 13.64 51.97 1.95
N ALA A 11 14.84 51.70 1.40
CA ALA A 11 15.13 50.44 0.73
C ALA A 11 15.11 49.23 1.70
N TRP A 12 15.58 49.41 2.91
CA TRP A 12 15.54 48.34 3.95
C TRP A 12 14.11 48.06 4.44
N ILE A 13 13.28 49.08 4.59
CA ILE A 13 11.88 48.92 5.00
C ILE A 13 11.08 48.19 3.89
N LEU A 14 11.33 48.52 2.60
CA LEU A 14 10.71 47.79 1.49
C LEU A 14 11.19 46.35 1.36
N ALA A 15 12.46 46.05 1.62
CA ALA A 15 12.99 44.70 1.60
C ALA A 15 12.42 43.83 2.75
N VAL A 16 12.28 44.43 3.94
CA VAL A 16 11.68 43.69 5.09
C VAL A 16 10.18 43.50 4.86
N ALA A 17 9.45 44.42 4.29
CA ALA A 17 8.04 44.26 3.95
C ALA A 17 7.83 43.19 2.85
N LEU A 18 8.71 43.06 1.89
CA LEU A 18 8.67 42.04 0.85
C LEU A 18 8.93 40.64 1.42
N VAL A 19 9.87 40.53 2.37
CA VAL A 19 10.15 39.24 3.06
C VAL A 19 9.02 38.83 3.97
N LEU A 20 8.37 39.77 4.66
CA LEU A 20 7.20 39.51 5.48
C LEU A 20 5.95 39.20 4.66
N GLY A 21 5.80 39.78 3.47
CA GLY A 21 4.70 39.50 2.54
C GLY A 21 4.82 38.12 1.87
N LEU A 22 6.03 37.60 1.71
CA LEU A 22 6.27 36.25 1.17
C LEU A 22 6.11 35.15 2.25
N MET A 23 6.03 35.52 3.52
CA MET A 23 5.81 34.57 4.61
C MET A 23 4.33 34.37 4.95
N SER A 24 3.41 35.12 4.34
CA SER A 24 1.96 35.02 4.63
C SER A 24 1.24 33.91 3.83
N ASP A 25 1.87 33.32 2.83
CA ASP A 25 1.28 32.19 2.08
C ASP A 25 1.76 30.81 2.53
N PHE A 26 2.49 30.72 3.65
CA PHE A 26 2.94 29.45 4.21
C PHE A 26 2.04 28.95 5.34
N SER A 27 0.76 29.27 5.31
CA SER A 27 -0.24 28.85 6.29
C SER A 27 -1.23 27.83 5.74
N ILE A 28 -0.80 26.96 4.80
CA ILE A 28 -1.49 25.69 4.58
C ILE A 28 -0.58 24.57 5.11
N PHE A 29 -0.12 24.73 6.32
CA PHE A 29 0.19 23.57 7.12
C PHE A 29 -1.16 23.08 7.64
N GLU A 30 -1.84 22.24 6.86
CA GLU A 30 -2.88 21.40 7.42
C GLU A 30 -2.25 20.73 8.63
N SER A 31 -2.75 21.08 9.80
CA SER A 31 -2.40 20.46 11.07
C SER A 31 -2.83 18.99 10.95
N THR A 32 -1.95 18.17 10.39
CA THR A 32 -2.15 16.72 10.35
C THR A 32 -2.14 16.27 11.80
N LYS A 33 -3.31 16.11 12.38
CA LYS A 33 -3.48 15.58 13.73
C LYS A 33 -2.82 14.21 13.76
N ARG A 34 -1.65 14.13 14.40
CA ARG A 34 -1.05 12.83 14.73
C ARG A 34 -2.01 12.11 15.66
N VAL A 35 -2.39 10.89 15.30
CA VAL A 35 -3.26 10.06 16.12
C VAL A 35 -2.44 9.52 17.29
N TYR A 36 -2.82 9.89 18.50
CA TYR A 36 -2.28 9.32 19.73
C TYR A 36 -3.04 8.04 20.09
N ALA A 37 -2.46 7.19 20.93
CA ALA A 37 -3.08 5.90 21.29
C ALA A 37 -4.50 6.03 21.88
N GLY A 38 -4.82 7.16 22.54
CA GLY A 38 -6.16 7.49 23.04
C GLY A 38 -7.15 7.95 21.96
N ASP A 39 -6.66 8.33 20.78
CA ASP A 39 -7.48 8.86 19.67
C ASP A 39 -7.73 7.82 18.56
N PHE A 40 -7.24 6.59 18.72
CA PHE A 40 -7.43 5.51 17.73
C PHE A 40 -8.81 4.88 17.90
N ASN A 41 -9.82 5.63 17.49
CA ASN A 41 -11.22 5.25 17.53
C ASN A 41 -11.63 4.55 16.23
N ASP A 42 -12.84 3.99 16.21
CA ASP A 42 -13.39 3.39 15.00
C ASP A 42 -13.39 4.38 13.83
N GLY A 43 -13.08 3.88 12.65
CA GLY A 43 -12.98 4.66 11.44
C GLY A 43 -11.93 4.16 10.46
N VAL A 44 -11.70 4.97 9.43
CA VAL A 44 -10.73 4.73 8.38
C VAL A 44 -9.55 5.69 8.54
N TYR A 45 -8.37 5.17 8.36
CA TYR A 45 -7.12 5.92 8.42
C TYR A 45 -6.27 5.61 7.21
N THR A 46 -5.41 6.52 6.81
CA THR A 46 -4.31 6.25 5.88
C THR A 46 -3.03 5.99 6.65
N ILE A 47 -2.19 5.13 6.09
CA ILE A 47 -0.86 4.82 6.61
C ILE A 47 0.10 4.55 5.45
N GLU A 48 1.32 5.03 5.57
CA GLU A 48 2.38 4.65 4.64
C GLU A 48 3.11 3.40 5.10
N GLY A 49 3.59 2.63 4.13
CA GLY A 49 4.40 1.46 4.38
C GLY A 49 5.21 1.07 3.15
N ARG A 50 6.06 0.08 3.31
CA ARG A 50 6.95 -0.38 2.25
C ARG A 50 7.09 -1.89 2.29
N LEU A 51 7.12 -2.50 1.11
CA LEU A 51 7.53 -3.89 0.98
C LEU A 51 9.05 -3.98 0.86
N ARG A 52 9.65 -4.68 1.81
CA ARG A 52 11.09 -4.96 1.82
C ARG A 52 11.36 -6.38 1.38
N HIS A 53 12.52 -6.59 0.79
CA HIS A 53 13.01 -7.93 0.47
C HIS A 53 13.00 -8.84 1.70
N ALA A 54 12.76 -10.13 1.52
CA ALA A 54 12.64 -11.09 2.63
C ALA A 54 13.87 -11.08 3.56
N THR A 55 15.07 -11.04 3.03
CA THR A 55 16.32 -11.21 3.78
C THR A 55 17.30 -10.05 3.64
N LEU A 56 17.18 -9.26 2.57
CA LEU A 56 18.08 -8.14 2.30
C LEU A 56 17.47 -6.82 2.75
N ASP A 57 18.31 -5.86 3.13
CA ASP A 57 17.86 -4.52 3.48
C ASP A 57 17.71 -3.63 2.24
N GLN A 58 16.78 -4.02 1.36
CA GLN A 58 16.43 -3.31 0.13
C GLN A 58 14.94 -3.41 -0.14
N PRO A 59 14.35 -2.54 -0.98
CA PRO A 59 12.97 -2.66 -1.41
C PRO A 59 12.70 -4.02 -2.07
N SER A 60 11.51 -4.58 -1.83
CA SER A 60 11.01 -5.69 -2.62
C SER A 60 10.68 -5.21 -4.05
N MET A 61 10.82 -6.07 -5.05
CA MET A 61 10.33 -5.76 -6.40
C MET A 61 8.82 -5.48 -6.40
N GLY A 62 8.06 -6.11 -5.49
CA GLY A 62 6.62 -5.90 -5.33
C GLY A 62 6.24 -4.59 -4.63
N ASP A 63 7.19 -3.78 -4.14
CA ASP A 63 6.86 -2.54 -3.41
C ASP A 63 6.01 -1.59 -4.25
N SER A 64 6.32 -1.45 -5.53
CA SER A 64 5.56 -0.61 -6.46
C SER A 64 4.21 -1.20 -6.87
N ALA A 65 3.94 -2.48 -6.57
CA ALA A 65 2.66 -3.12 -6.87
C ALA A 65 1.59 -2.86 -5.80
N VAL A 66 1.94 -2.21 -4.69
CA VAL A 66 0.98 -1.80 -3.64
C VAL A 66 0.79 -0.29 -3.70
N THR A 67 -0.47 0.13 -3.80
CA THR A 67 -0.82 1.56 -3.83
C THR A 67 -0.59 2.21 -2.46
N GLN A 68 -0.05 3.43 -2.46
CA GLN A 68 0.20 4.23 -1.27
C GLN A 68 -0.63 5.52 -1.29
N PRO A 69 -1.04 6.03 -0.13
CA PRO A 69 -1.00 5.37 1.17
C PRO A 69 -1.99 4.21 1.25
N MET A 70 -1.68 3.20 2.06
CA MET A 70 -2.61 2.12 2.40
C MET A 70 -3.69 2.61 3.36
N LYS A 71 -4.76 1.83 3.57
CA LYS A 71 -5.82 2.19 4.52
C LYS A 71 -5.87 1.23 5.70
N ILE A 72 -6.03 1.78 6.89
CA ILE A 72 -6.37 1.02 8.10
C ILE A 72 -7.84 1.21 8.41
N ILE A 73 -8.53 0.10 8.65
CA ILE A 73 -9.92 0.07 9.10
C ILE A 73 -9.93 -0.41 10.54
N LYS A 74 -10.39 0.46 11.44
CA LYS A 74 -10.58 0.16 12.88
C LYS A 74 -12.07 0.01 13.13
N LYS A 75 -12.47 -1.16 13.66
CA LYS A 75 -13.87 -1.44 14.05
C LYS A 75 -13.90 -2.29 15.33
N GLY A 76 -14.34 -1.70 16.43
CA GLY A 76 -14.28 -2.35 17.74
C GLY A 76 -12.87 -2.76 18.11
N ASN A 77 -12.63 -4.04 18.36
CA ASN A 77 -11.30 -4.57 18.68
C ASN A 77 -10.49 -4.99 17.44
N SER A 78 -11.10 -4.95 16.25
CA SER A 78 -10.45 -5.39 15.02
C SER A 78 -9.74 -4.23 14.33
N ILE A 79 -8.55 -4.51 13.83
CA ILE A 79 -7.77 -3.62 12.98
C ILE A 79 -7.42 -4.40 11.71
N SER A 80 -7.74 -3.83 10.55
CA SER A 80 -7.42 -4.44 9.27
C SER A 80 -6.69 -3.43 8.39
N LEU A 81 -5.65 -3.88 7.72
CA LEU A 81 -4.98 -3.15 6.67
C LEU A 81 -5.63 -3.48 5.33
N ARG A 82 -6.18 -2.49 4.64
CA ARG A 82 -6.66 -2.63 3.28
C ARG A 82 -5.55 -2.28 2.31
N LEU A 83 -5.22 -3.24 1.49
CA LEU A 83 -4.22 -3.17 0.45
C LEU A 83 -4.90 -3.07 -0.91
N GLU A 84 -4.42 -2.17 -1.75
CA GLU A 84 -4.77 -2.09 -3.16
C GLU A 84 -3.58 -2.55 -3.99
N PHE A 85 -3.81 -3.53 -4.84
CA PHE A 85 -2.80 -4.09 -5.71
C PHE A 85 -2.95 -3.54 -7.12
N LYS A 86 -1.84 -3.32 -7.80
CA LYS A 86 -1.79 -2.97 -9.21
C LYS A 86 -0.79 -3.86 -9.94
N SER A 87 -0.87 -3.88 -11.26
CA SER A 87 0.12 -4.63 -12.04
C SER A 87 1.51 -4.04 -11.82
N LEU A 88 2.50 -4.93 -11.76
CA LEU A 88 3.91 -4.57 -11.78
C LEU A 88 4.46 -4.75 -13.18
N THR A 89 5.18 -3.76 -13.68
CA THR A 89 5.94 -3.85 -14.92
C THR A 89 7.43 -3.73 -14.62
N SER A 90 8.21 -4.69 -15.06
CA SER A 90 9.66 -4.71 -14.93
C SER A 90 10.28 -5.10 -16.27
N GLY A 91 10.84 -4.13 -16.99
CA GLY A 91 11.30 -4.32 -18.36
C GLY A 91 10.14 -4.72 -19.28
N ILE A 92 10.27 -5.88 -19.92
CA ILE A 92 9.23 -6.44 -20.81
C ILE A 92 8.17 -7.27 -20.08
N PHE A 93 8.38 -7.56 -18.80
CA PHE A 93 7.46 -8.39 -18.01
C PHE A 93 6.42 -7.51 -17.32
N LYS A 94 5.15 -7.92 -17.47
CA LYS A 94 4.03 -7.39 -16.72
C LYS A 94 3.39 -8.52 -15.95
N GLY A 95 3.13 -8.31 -14.66
CA GLY A 95 2.53 -9.33 -13.83
C GLY A 95 1.54 -8.77 -12.83
N TYR A 96 0.66 -9.62 -12.40
CA TYR A 96 -0.27 -9.38 -11.31
C TYR A 96 0.03 -10.35 -10.16
N LEU A 97 -0.26 -9.90 -8.96
CA LEU A 97 -0.30 -10.76 -7.79
C LEU A 97 -1.57 -11.64 -7.88
N TYR A 98 -1.44 -12.94 -7.59
CA TYR A 98 -2.60 -13.82 -7.49
C TYR A 98 -2.89 -14.24 -6.06
N GLY A 99 -1.95 -14.87 -5.36
CA GLY A 99 -2.11 -15.28 -3.98
C GLY A 99 -1.54 -14.23 -3.02
N PHE A 100 -2.25 -13.96 -1.94
CA PHE A 100 -1.77 -13.09 -0.87
C PHE A 100 -2.04 -13.73 0.48
N TYR A 101 -0.98 -13.92 1.27
CA TYR A 101 -0.98 -14.60 2.55
C TYR A 101 -0.20 -13.79 3.58
N TYR A 102 -0.52 -13.96 4.85
CA TYR A 102 0.18 -13.34 5.97
C TYR A 102 0.50 -14.36 7.07
N PHE A 103 1.29 -13.95 8.05
CA PHE A 103 1.76 -14.81 9.14
C PHE A 103 1.42 -14.16 10.49
N PRO A 104 0.26 -14.48 11.09
CA PRO A 104 -0.27 -13.74 12.24
C PRO A 104 0.60 -13.84 13.50
N SER A 105 1.33 -14.93 13.66
CA SER A 105 2.15 -15.19 14.86
C SER A 105 3.65 -15.00 14.64
N TRP A 106 4.05 -14.42 13.49
CA TRP A 106 5.45 -14.33 13.12
C TRP A 106 5.98 -12.90 13.28
N ASN A 107 6.76 -12.67 14.33
CA ASN A 107 7.33 -11.35 14.65
C ASN A 107 8.85 -11.28 14.45
N ASP A 108 9.49 -12.37 14.03
CA ASP A 108 10.92 -12.41 13.79
C ASP A 108 11.25 -11.78 12.42
N SER A 109 12.06 -10.71 12.43
CA SER A 109 12.47 -10.00 11.21
C SER A 109 13.64 -10.67 10.49
N GLU A 110 14.34 -11.62 11.14
CA GLU A 110 15.58 -12.20 10.61
C GLU A 110 15.32 -13.50 9.83
N ASN A 111 14.28 -14.25 10.21
CA ASN A 111 13.98 -15.54 9.62
C ASN A 111 12.75 -15.47 8.72
N VAL A 112 12.81 -16.11 7.55
CA VAL A 112 11.67 -16.26 6.67
C VAL A 112 10.74 -17.33 7.24
N PRO A 113 9.43 -17.05 7.40
CA PRO A 113 8.47 -18.04 7.91
C PRO A 113 8.29 -19.21 6.95
N LYS A 114 7.76 -20.32 7.46
CA LYS A 114 7.43 -21.48 6.63
C LYS A 114 6.08 -21.25 5.95
N SER A 115 5.97 -21.47 4.64
CA SER A 115 4.72 -21.31 3.89
C SER A 115 3.54 -22.08 4.49
N ALA A 116 3.78 -23.23 5.11
CA ALA A 116 2.73 -24.04 5.75
C ALA A 116 2.01 -23.33 6.93
N THR A 117 2.58 -22.24 7.45
CA THR A 117 1.97 -21.44 8.53
C THR A 117 1.32 -20.16 8.01
N ALA A 118 1.27 -19.98 6.70
CA ALA A 118 0.64 -18.82 6.06
C ALA A 118 -0.88 -18.94 6.11
N GLU A 119 -1.55 -17.83 6.40
CA GLU A 119 -2.99 -17.68 6.33
C GLU A 119 -3.39 -16.82 5.14
N SER A 120 -4.45 -17.22 4.44
CA SER A 120 -4.97 -16.45 3.30
C SER A 120 -5.53 -15.11 3.78
N VAL A 121 -5.17 -14.05 3.10
CA VAL A 121 -5.78 -12.73 3.30
C VAL A 121 -7.14 -12.69 2.59
N LYS A 122 -8.13 -12.04 3.20
CA LYS A 122 -9.46 -11.87 2.60
C LYS A 122 -9.37 -10.91 1.42
N VAL A 123 -9.54 -11.42 0.20
CA VAL A 123 -9.74 -10.59 -0.99
C VAL A 123 -11.16 -10.03 -0.97
N THR A 124 -11.30 -8.71 -1.14
CA THR A 124 -12.59 -8.01 -1.11
C THR A 124 -13.04 -7.53 -2.47
N GLU A 125 -12.14 -7.48 -3.43
CA GLU A 125 -12.44 -7.11 -4.81
C GLU A 125 -11.41 -7.74 -5.75
N TYR A 126 -11.85 -8.11 -6.95
CA TYR A 126 -11.02 -8.65 -8.00
C TYR A 126 -11.04 -7.74 -9.22
N TYR A 127 -10.00 -7.79 -10.04
CA TYR A 127 -10.00 -7.16 -11.35
C TYR A 127 -10.97 -7.88 -12.27
N GLU A 128 -12.01 -7.22 -12.71
CA GLU A 128 -12.98 -7.76 -13.68
C GLU A 128 -12.42 -7.71 -15.10
N GLY A 129 -12.53 -8.82 -15.83
CA GLY A 129 -12.14 -8.89 -17.23
C GLY A 129 -10.63 -8.74 -17.52
N VAL A 130 -9.80 -8.76 -16.50
CA VAL A 130 -8.34 -8.71 -16.66
C VAL A 130 -7.78 -10.12 -16.78
N TYR A 131 -7.47 -10.50 -18.01
CA TYR A 131 -6.81 -11.76 -18.34
C TYR A 131 -5.49 -11.47 -19.05
N ASP A 132 -4.51 -12.29 -18.74
CA ASP A 132 -3.19 -12.32 -19.39
C ASP A 132 -2.83 -13.73 -19.82
N GLU A 133 -1.60 -13.95 -20.27
CA GLU A 133 -1.14 -15.25 -20.72
C GLU A 133 -1.14 -16.34 -19.63
N TYR A 134 -1.24 -15.97 -18.36
CA TYR A 134 -1.20 -16.92 -17.24
C TYR A 134 -2.60 -17.36 -16.80
N ASN A 135 -3.53 -16.40 -16.67
CA ASN A 135 -4.86 -16.66 -16.10
C ASN A 135 -6.00 -16.74 -17.12
N ASP A 136 -5.74 -16.60 -18.42
CA ASP A 136 -6.80 -16.74 -19.43
C ASP A 136 -7.53 -18.09 -19.26
N PRO A 137 -8.88 -18.10 -19.24
CA PRO A 137 -9.64 -19.33 -18.98
C PRO A 137 -9.49 -20.41 -20.05
N ASP A 138 -9.17 -20.03 -21.27
CA ASP A 138 -9.00 -20.97 -22.39
C ASP A 138 -7.54 -21.36 -22.59
N THR A 139 -6.66 -20.37 -22.61
CA THR A 139 -5.26 -20.51 -23.04
C THR A 139 -4.23 -20.30 -21.91
N GLY A 140 -4.69 -19.99 -20.69
CA GLY A 140 -3.80 -19.67 -19.56
C GLY A 140 -2.74 -20.73 -19.31
N LEU A 141 -1.49 -20.27 -19.17
CA LEU A 141 -0.30 -21.12 -19.09
C LEU A 141 -0.03 -21.61 -17.66
N ASP A 142 -0.54 -20.91 -16.64
CA ASP A 142 -0.32 -21.30 -15.24
C ASP A 142 -1.57 -21.97 -14.66
N SER A 143 -1.49 -23.27 -14.41
CA SER A 143 -2.58 -24.08 -13.86
C SER A 143 -3.08 -23.59 -12.49
N ASN A 144 -2.25 -22.86 -11.72
CA ASN A 144 -2.64 -22.34 -10.41
C ASN A 144 -3.63 -21.18 -10.53
N VAL A 145 -3.58 -20.43 -11.64
CA VAL A 145 -4.37 -19.20 -11.82
C VAL A 145 -5.30 -19.23 -13.03
N LYS A 146 -5.17 -20.22 -13.90
CA LYS A 146 -6.01 -20.37 -15.10
C LYS A 146 -7.50 -20.24 -14.78
N GLY A 147 -8.18 -19.31 -15.45
CA GLY A 147 -9.59 -19.01 -15.25
C GLY A 147 -9.93 -18.26 -13.97
N LYS A 148 -8.93 -17.82 -13.19
CA LYS A 148 -9.13 -17.08 -11.94
C LYS A 148 -8.81 -15.61 -12.11
N LEU A 149 -9.52 -14.76 -11.37
CA LEU A 149 -9.32 -13.31 -11.40
C LEU A 149 -8.18 -12.89 -10.46
N TYR A 150 -7.47 -11.82 -10.82
CA TYR A 150 -6.45 -11.24 -9.97
C TYR A 150 -7.05 -10.38 -8.86
N PRO A 151 -6.55 -10.47 -7.61
CA PRO A 151 -6.95 -9.59 -6.52
C PRO A 151 -6.69 -8.12 -6.85
N HIS A 152 -7.68 -7.28 -6.55
CA HIS A 152 -7.55 -5.82 -6.61
C HIS A 152 -7.41 -5.25 -5.19
N TYR A 153 -8.33 -5.63 -4.29
CA TYR A 153 -8.26 -5.22 -2.89
C TYR A 153 -8.28 -6.42 -1.94
N ALA A 154 -7.51 -6.31 -0.86
CA ALA A 154 -7.51 -7.30 0.20
C ALA A 154 -7.50 -6.65 1.59
N LEU A 155 -8.05 -7.36 2.58
CA LEU A 155 -8.06 -6.98 3.99
C LEU A 155 -7.19 -7.95 4.79
N MET A 156 -6.08 -7.46 5.31
CA MET A 156 -5.16 -8.21 6.15
C MET A 156 -5.35 -7.80 7.62
N PRO A 157 -5.62 -8.73 8.55
CA PRO A 157 -5.62 -8.43 9.97
C PRO A 157 -4.23 -7.95 10.41
N ILE A 158 -4.20 -6.92 11.26
CA ILE A 158 -2.98 -6.41 11.88
C ILE A 158 -3.23 -6.05 13.33
N GLU A 159 -2.15 -5.90 14.10
CA GLU A 159 -2.21 -5.42 15.48
C GLU A 159 -1.92 -3.91 15.57
N TRP A 160 -2.37 -3.30 16.66
CA TRP A 160 -2.06 -1.90 16.93
C TRP A 160 -0.55 -1.67 17.06
N LYS A 161 -0.02 -0.74 16.26
CA LYS A 161 1.42 -0.43 16.18
C LYS A 161 2.31 -1.59 15.75
N GLN A 162 1.75 -2.59 15.07
CA GLN A 162 2.56 -3.60 14.41
C GLN A 162 3.45 -2.92 13.36
N GLY A 163 4.76 -2.89 13.62
CA GLY A 163 5.72 -2.21 12.74
C GLY A 163 6.10 -3.03 11.52
N MET A 164 5.96 -4.36 11.59
CA MET A 164 6.33 -5.28 10.51
C MET A 164 5.37 -6.47 10.47
N ALA A 165 5.00 -6.87 9.26
CA ALA A 165 4.28 -8.11 8.99
C ALA A 165 5.00 -8.92 7.90
N TRP A 166 5.13 -10.22 8.12
CA TRP A 166 5.53 -11.12 7.05
C TRP A 166 4.36 -11.41 6.13
N ILE A 167 4.63 -11.35 4.84
CA ILE A 167 3.69 -11.71 3.79
C ILE A 167 4.31 -12.71 2.81
N GLN A 168 3.46 -13.52 2.22
CA GLN A 168 3.79 -14.39 1.10
C GLN A 168 2.83 -14.10 -0.05
N VAL A 169 3.36 -14.04 -1.25
CA VAL A 169 2.59 -13.79 -2.47
C VAL A 169 2.88 -14.88 -3.51
N TYR A 170 1.92 -15.10 -4.40
CA TYR A 170 2.15 -15.88 -5.62
C TYR A 170 2.03 -14.97 -6.83
N VAL A 171 3.04 -15.01 -7.70
CA VAL A 171 3.16 -14.15 -8.88
C VAL A 171 3.41 -15.02 -10.11
N PRO A 172 2.41 -15.23 -10.99
CA PRO A 172 2.50 -16.16 -12.11
C PRO A 172 3.65 -15.88 -13.06
N VAL A 173 3.94 -14.63 -13.38
CA VAL A 173 5.08 -14.27 -14.24
C VAL A 173 6.41 -14.72 -13.63
N MET A 174 6.57 -14.70 -12.33
CA MET A 174 7.80 -15.17 -11.66
C MET A 174 7.92 -16.69 -11.72
N GLU A 175 6.80 -17.41 -11.65
CA GLU A 175 6.75 -18.86 -11.85
C GLU A 175 7.16 -19.25 -13.28
N ALA A 176 6.72 -18.47 -14.26
CA ALA A 176 7.07 -18.70 -15.66
C ALA A 176 8.56 -18.42 -15.97
N ILE A 177 9.14 -17.38 -15.34
CA ILE A 177 10.57 -17.05 -15.50
C ILE A 177 11.45 -18.12 -14.86
N ASN A 178 11.06 -18.58 -13.67
CA ASN A 178 11.80 -19.57 -12.92
C ASN A 178 10.82 -20.49 -12.18
N LYS A 179 10.73 -21.74 -12.64
CA LYS A 179 9.82 -22.73 -12.06
C LYS A 179 10.08 -22.91 -10.57
N GLY A 180 9.03 -22.77 -9.75
CA GLY A 180 9.12 -22.72 -8.30
C GLY A 180 9.40 -21.31 -7.75
N GLY A 181 9.64 -20.33 -8.61
CA GLY A 181 9.89 -18.93 -8.22
C GLY A 181 8.64 -18.07 -8.07
N GLY A 182 7.44 -18.62 -8.31
CA GLY A 182 6.20 -17.87 -8.19
C GLY A 182 5.86 -17.46 -6.75
N THR A 183 6.24 -18.27 -5.78
CA THR A 183 6.05 -17.98 -4.35
C THR A 183 7.16 -17.07 -3.85
N GLN A 184 6.79 -15.86 -3.41
CA GLN A 184 7.71 -14.85 -2.93
C GLN A 184 7.35 -14.43 -1.51
N PHE A 185 8.37 -14.15 -0.71
CA PHE A 185 8.21 -13.59 0.64
C PHE A 185 8.65 -12.14 0.66
N ALA A 186 7.97 -11.33 1.48
CA ALA A 186 8.38 -9.96 1.73
C ALA A 186 8.04 -9.56 3.18
N ARG A 187 8.70 -8.50 3.64
CA ARG A 187 8.39 -7.83 4.90
C ARG A 187 7.62 -6.56 4.59
N LEU A 188 6.40 -6.47 5.06
CA LEU A 188 5.60 -5.24 5.00
C LEU A 188 5.90 -4.41 6.25
N LEU A 189 6.57 -3.29 6.07
CA LEU A 189 6.83 -2.32 7.13
C LEU A 189 5.76 -1.24 7.11
N LEU A 190 5.23 -0.89 8.29
CA LEU A 190 4.21 0.15 8.46
C LEU A 190 4.79 1.32 9.25
N ASP A 191 4.67 2.53 8.72
CA ASP A 191 5.07 3.74 9.42
C ASP A 191 3.87 4.38 10.16
N TRP A 192 3.70 4.00 11.41
CA TRP A 192 2.63 4.50 12.28
C TRP A 192 2.72 6.00 12.58
N ASN A 193 3.84 6.67 12.29
CA ASN A 193 3.94 8.12 12.43
C ASN A 193 3.20 8.86 11.30
N THR A 194 2.88 8.15 10.21
CA THR A 194 2.12 8.69 9.07
C THR A 194 0.62 8.47 9.19
N LEU A 195 0.16 7.83 10.28
CA LEU A 195 -1.25 7.51 10.49
C LEU A 195 -2.10 8.78 10.53
N LYS A 196 -3.11 8.86 9.64
CA LYS A 196 -4.03 10.01 9.55
C LYS A 196 -5.46 9.51 9.44
N LYS A 197 -6.37 10.07 10.23
CA LYS A 197 -7.80 9.78 10.12
C LYS A 197 -8.36 10.39 8.85
N THR A 198 -9.26 9.66 8.17
CA THR A 198 -10.02 10.13 7.02
C THR A 198 -11.50 10.32 7.38
N ASP A 199 -12.26 10.97 6.49
CA ASP A 199 -13.71 11.08 6.62
C ASP A 199 -14.46 9.92 5.95
N GLU A 200 -13.73 8.94 5.40
CA GLU A 200 -14.31 7.76 4.77
C GLU A 200 -14.97 6.84 5.80
N LYS A 201 -16.05 6.18 5.40
CA LYS A 201 -16.70 5.17 6.24
C LYS A 201 -16.17 3.79 5.93
N ALA A 202 -15.99 2.98 6.97
CA ALA A 202 -15.49 1.61 6.84
C ALA A 202 -16.35 0.76 5.92
N ASP A 203 -17.66 0.91 5.97
CA ASP A 203 -18.60 0.12 5.17
C ASP A 203 -18.53 0.46 3.67
N ASP A 204 -18.12 1.66 3.29
CA ASP A 204 -17.97 2.09 1.89
C ASP A 204 -16.71 1.49 1.23
N ILE A 205 -15.74 1.04 2.02
CA ILE A 205 -14.44 0.55 1.51
C ILE A 205 -14.20 -0.94 1.76
N VAL A 206 -15.02 -1.58 2.57
CA VAL A 206 -15.01 -3.04 2.75
C VAL A 206 -15.93 -3.64 1.70
N GLY A 207 -15.44 -3.85 0.48
CA GLY A 207 -16.20 -4.55 -0.56
C GLY A 207 -16.66 -5.93 -0.11
N THR A 208 -17.83 -6.35 -0.60
CA THR A 208 -18.45 -7.65 -0.30
C THR A 208 -18.34 -8.63 -1.46
N ALA A 209 -17.44 -8.41 -2.42
CA ALA A 209 -17.38 -9.19 -3.64
C ALA A 209 -16.97 -10.64 -3.37
N GLU A 210 -17.92 -11.57 -3.51
CA GLU A 210 -17.58 -12.93 -3.93
C GLU A 210 -17.12 -12.87 -5.41
N PRO A 211 -16.11 -13.66 -5.82
CA PRO A 211 -15.70 -13.69 -7.21
C PRO A 211 -16.85 -14.18 -8.07
N SER A 212 -17.51 -13.25 -8.76
CA SER A 212 -18.41 -13.62 -9.84
C SER A 212 -17.54 -14.20 -10.95
N ALA A 213 -17.78 -15.44 -11.32
CA ALA A 213 -17.18 -16.05 -12.52
C ALA A 213 -17.71 -15.30 -13.75
N THR A 214 -17.11 -14.17 -14.09
CA THR A 214 -17.51 -13.34 -15.19
C THR A 214 -17.04 -14.00 -16.48
N LYS A 215 -18.00 -14.35 -17.33
CA LYS A 215 -17.72 -14.83 -18.69
C LYS A 215 -16.90 -13.78 -19.42
N LYS A 216 -15.84 -14.24 -20.11
CA LYS A 216 -15.06 -13.44 -21.05
C LYS A 216 -16.00 -12.65 -21.97
N PRO A 217 -15.78 -11.35 -22.20
CA PRO A 217 -16.51 -10.62 -23.22
C PRO A 217 -16.33 -11.34 -24.57
N VAL A 218 -17.43 -11.67 -25.21
CA VAL A 218 -17.42 -12.23 -26.57
C VAL A 218 -16.96 -11.10 -27.49
N SER A 219 -15.79 -11.28 -28.09
CA SER A 219 -15.23 -10.41 -29.14
C SER A 219 -16.04 -10.48 -30.42
#